data_27bd510c4b1d6598a0b03417fa92e4ee
#
_entry.id   27bd510c4b1d6598a0b03417fa92e4ee
#
_cell.length_a   1.000
_cell.length_b   1.000
_cell.length_c   1.000
_cell.angle_alpha   90.00
_cell.angle_beta   90.00
_cell.angle_gamma   90.00
#
_symmetry.space_group_name_H-M   'P 1'
#
loop_
_entity.id
_entity.type
_entity.pdbx_description
1 polymer ?
#
loop_
_entity_poly.entity_id
_entity_poly.type
_entity_poly.pdbx_seq_one_letter_code
_entity_poly.pdbx_strand_id
1 'polypeptide(L)'
;MPMIDVYATAGTFAQPHQLAADLARTLMTIEGVPDIPMFRQNTAAIIHELPDGALSNVDGDSNYVRVQVLTNAGALDRDKQLAVVSQFTDLVTKAAGDPSVSERTWVLLTEAVDGGWGLGGHANTNAELVQAARAQIAQLASGKATES
;
A
#
# COMPACT_ATOMS: atom_id res chain seq x y z
N MET A 1 -3.74 -3.71 7.00
CA MET A 1 -2.62 -4.42 6.33
C MET A 1 -2.82 -4.42 4.82
N PRO A 2 -2.65 -3.30 4.15
CA PRO A 2 -2.88 -3.24 2.70
C PRO A 2 -1.70 -3.77 1.91
N MET A 3 -2.01 -4.17 0.66
CA MET A 3 -1.01 -4.53 -0.34
C MET A 3 -1.10 -3.54 -1.49
N ILE A 4 0.06 -3.07 -1.96
CA ILE A 4 0.16 -2.06 -3.01
C ILE A 4 0.98 -2.66 -4.15
N ASP A 5 0.44 -2.59 -5.37
CA ASP A 5 1.16 -3.00 -6.57
C ASP A 5 1.29 -1.80 -7.51
N VAL A 6 2.52 -1.47 -7.88
CA VAL A 6 2.82 -0.40 -8.82
C VAL A 6 3.36 -1.02 -10.11
N TYR A 7 2.76 -0.67 -11.22
CA TYR A 7 3.16 -1.13 -12.56
C TYR A 7 3.63 0.05 -13.38
N ALA A 8 4.85 -0.01 -13.88
CA ALA A 8 5.43 1.00 -14.76
C ALA A 8 6.52 0.39 -15.62
N THR A 9 6.81 0.99 -16.75
CA THR A 9 7.94 0.58 -17.60
C THR A 9 9.25 0.65 -16.82
N ALA A 10 10.11 -0.34 -16.97
CA ALA A 10 11.42 -0.38 -16.33
C ALA A 10 12.19 0.92 -16.61
N GLY A 11 12.83 1.46 -15.59
CA GLY A 11 13.55 2.74 -15.67
C GLY A 11 12.71 3.97 -15.32
N THR A 12 11.41 3.83 -15.08
CA THR A 12 10.56 4.95 -14.65
C THR A 12 11.00 5.49 -13.29
N PHE A 13 11.39 4.60 -12.38
CA PHE A 13 11.81 4.97 -11.03
C PHE A 13 13.29 4.65 -10.83
N ALA A 14 14.07 5.64 -10.40
CA ALA A 14 15.50 5.44 -10.09
C ALA A 14 15.70 4.58 -8.83
N GLN A 15 14.78 4.68 -7.86
CA GLN A 15 14.87 3.99 -6.58
C GLN A 15 13.54 3.30 -6.24
N PRO A 16 13.24 2.17 -6.90
CA PRO A 16 11.94 1.51 -6.70
C PRO A 16 11.73 1.01 -5.27
N HIS A 17 12.76 0.53 -4.59
CA HIS A 17 12.63 0.08 -3.19
C HIS A 17 12.22 1.23 -2.27
N GLN A 18 12.81 2.42 -2.44
CA GLN A 18 12.44 3.59 -1.64
C GLN A 18 10.99 4.00 -1.89
N LEU A 19 10.55 3.99 -3.15
CA LEU A 19 9.16 4.27 -3.48
C LEU A 19 8.22 3.27 -2.79
N ALA A 20 8.55 1.98 -2.84
CA ALA A 20 7.75 0.94 -2.18
C ALA A 20 7.65 1.19 -0.67
N ALA A 21 8.76 1.50 -0.01
CA ALA A 21 8.77 1.81 1.42
C ALA A 21 7.93 3.05 1.75
N ASP A 22 8.05 4.10 0.95
CA ASP A 22 7.31 5.35 1.14
C ASP A 22 5.80 5.14 0.96
N LEU A 23 5.38 4.38 -0.04
CA LEU A 23 3.97 4.06 -0.27
C LEU A 23 3.40 3.26 0.91
N ALA A 24 4.11 2.24 1.36
CA ALA A 24 3.67 1.40 2.48
C ALA A 24 3.51 2.24 3.76
N ARG A 25 4.49 3.08 4.08
CA ARG A 25 4.44 3.96 5.27
C ARG A 25 3.30 4.97 5.17
N THR A 26 3.13 5.59 4.02
CA THR A 26 2.08 6.59 3.78
C THR A 26 0.70 5.97 3.97
N LEU A 27 0.47 4.77 3.42
CA LEU A 27 -0.82 4.11 3.54
C LEU A 27 -1.11 3.71 4.98
N MET A 28 -0.13 3.19 5.69
CA MET A 28 -0.27 2.85 7.11
C MET A 28 -0.64 4.08 7.95
N THR A 29 -0.04 5.22 7.66
CA THR A 29 -0.35 6.50 8.32
C THR A 29 -1.77 6.97 8.01
N ILE A 30 -2.19 6.90 6.76
CA ILE A 30 -3.56 7.30 6.34
C ILE A 30 -4.61 6.40 6.99
N GLU A 31 -4.36 5.09 7.03
CA GLU A 31 -5.27 4.17 7.71
C GLU A 31 -5.42 4.46 9.20
N GLY A 32 -4.38 5.02 9.82
CA GLY A 32 -4.40 5.35 11.24
C GLY A 32 -4.28 4.13 12.16
N VAL A 33 -3.74 3.03 11.65
CA VAL A 33 -3.51 1.83 12.47
C VAL A 33 -2.31 2.03 13.40
N PRO A 34 -2.26 1.30 14.54
CA PRO A 34 -1.12 1.39 15.45
C PRO A 34 0.22 1.03 14.79
N ASP A 35 1.28 1.73 15.19
CA ASP A 35 2.64 1.45 14.69
C ASP A 35 3.25 0.28 15.45
N ILE A 36 2.75 -0.92 15.17
CA ILE A 36 3.21 -2.18 15.76
C ILE A 36 3.74 -3.11 14.67
N PRO A 37 4.58 -4.10 15.02
CA PRO A 37 5.20 -5.00 14.03
C PRO A 37 4.21 -5.66 13.08
N MET A 38 3.05 -6.08 13.59
CA MET A 38 2.02 -6.73 12.79
C MET A 38 1.61 -5.88 11.58
N PHE A 39 1.39 -4.58 11.77
CA PHE A 39 1.01 -3.69 10.67
C PHE A 39 2.21 -3.28 9.81
N ARG A 40 3.37 -2.99 10.43
CA ARG A 40 4.57 -2.64 9.68
C ARG A 40 5.05 -3.75 8.77
N GLN A 41 5.00 -4.99 9.24
CA GLN A 41 5.52 -6.15 8.49
C GLN A 41 4.54 -6.67 7.43
N ASN A 42 3.27 -6.32 7.55
CA ASN A 42 2.20 -6.80 6.66
C ASN A 42 1.54 -5.69 5.83
N THR A 43 2.14 -4.50 5.79
CA THR A 43 1.79 -3.43 4.86
C THR A 43 2.94 -3.31 3.88
N ALA A 44 2.70 -3.66 2.63
CA ALA A 44 3.79 -3.80 1.66
C ALA A 44 3.41 -3.21 0.30
N ALA A 45 4.43 -2.77 -0.42
CA ALA A 45 4.30 -2.36 -1.81
C ALA A 45 5.30 -3.13 -2.67
N ILE A 46 4.88 -3.44 -3.89
CA ILE A 46 5.69 -4.14 -4.89
C ILE A 46 5.75 -3.26 -6.13
N ILE A 47 6.94 -3.01 -6.62
CA ILE A 47 7.15 -2.28 -7.88
C ILE A 47 7.38 -3.30 -8.98
N HIS A 48 6.42 -3.38 -9.91
CA HIS A 48 6.50 -4.24 -11.08
C HIS A 48 7.09 -3.43 -12.23
N GLU A 49 8.30 -3.74 -12.61
CA GLU A 49 8.98 -3.09 -13.73
C GLU A 49 8.68 -3.87 -15.01
N LEU A 50 7.94 -3.22 -15.91
CA LEU A 50 7.48 -3.84 -17.14
C LEU A 50 8.51 -3.67 -18.27
N PRO A 51 8.62 -4.66 -19.17
CA PRO A 51 9.37 -4.47 -20.41
C PRO A 51 8.78 -3.32 -21.23
N ASP A 52 9.61 -2.71 -22.08
CA ASP A 52 9.17 -1.64 -22.99
C ASP A 52 7.96 -2.10 -23.81
N GLY A 53 6.91 -1.27 -23.85
CA GLY A 53 5.71 -1.54 -24.62
C GLY A 53 4.76 -2.58 -24.04
N ALA A 54 5.02 -3.11 -22.83
CA ALA A 54 4.13 -4.08 -22.18
C ALA A 54 2.85 -3.47 -21.64
N LEU A 55 2.82 -2.14 -21.47
CA LEU A 55 1.64 -1.38 -21.09
C LEU A 55 1.16 -0.57 -22.28
N SER A 56 -0.14 -0.54 -22.52
CA SER A 56 -0.73 0.33 -23.54
C SER A 56 -2.14 0.75 -23.13
N ASN A 57 -2.45 2.05 -23.29
CA ASN A 57 -3.83 2.49 -23.33
C ASN A 57 -4.38 2.30 -24.74
N VAL A 58 -5.61 2.81 -25.02
CA VAL A 58 -6.25 2.68 -26.32
C VAL A 58 -5.42 3.35 -27.43
N ASP A 59 -4.74 4.45 -27.12
CA ASP A 59 -3.94 5.22 -28.08
C ASP A 59 -2.51 4.69 -28.27
N GLY A 60 -2.14 3.63 -27.57
CA GLY A 60 -0.81 3.05 -27.68
C GLY A 60 0.23 3.64 -26.75
N ASP A 61 -0.15 4.50 -25.80
CA ASP A 61 0.78 5.11 -24.85
C ASP A 61 1.21 4.08 -23.79
N SER A 62 2.53 3.97 -23.54
CA SER A 62 3.12 3.04 -22.59
C SER A 62 3.65 3.71 -21.33
N ASN A 63 3.58 5.03 -21.23
CA ASN A 63 4.22 5.85 -20.20
C ASN A 63 3.28 6.19 -19.03
N TYR A 64 2.28 5.37 -18.79
CA TYR A 64 1.38 5.48 -17.64
C TYR A 64 1.88 4.66 -16.47
N VAL A 65 1.47 5.05 -15.27
CA VAL A 65 1.72 4.30 -14.04
C VAL A 65 0.40 3.82 -13.47
N ARG A 66 0.31 2.54 -13.15
CA ARG A 66 -0.85 1.96 -12.49
C ARG A 66 -0.50 1.56 -11.08
N VAL A 67 -1.24 2.09 -10.10
CA VAL A 67 -1.12 1.73 -8.69
C VAL A 67 -2.41 1.03 -8.28
N GLN A 68 -2.30 -0.22 -7.88
CA GLN A 68 -3.40 -1.02 -7.35
C GLN A 68 -3.25 -1.13 -5.85
N VAL A 69 -4.27 -0.72 -5.11
CA VAL A 69 -4.29 -0.81 -3.64
C VAL A 69 -5.37 -1.79 -3.22
N LEU A 70 -4.97 -2.82 -2.47
CA LEU A 70 -5.89 -3.79 -1.89
C LEU A 70 -5.89 -3.61 -0.37
N THR A 71 -7.06 -3.28 0.19
CA THR A 71 -7.24 -3.09 1.62
C THR A 71 -8.22 -4.10 2.20
N ASN A 72 -8.25 -4.18 3.53
CA ASN A 72 -9.34 -4.86 4.22
C ASN A 72 -10.65 -4.11 3.96
N ALA A 73 -11.77 -4.83 3.99
CA ALA A 73 -13.08 -4.22 3.78
C ALA A 73 -13.33 -3.10 4.80
N GLY A 74 -13.74 -1.93 4.32
CA GLY A 74 -14.05 -0.78 5.14
C GLY A 74 -12.86 -0.03 5.74
N ALA A 75 -11.63 -0.35 5.35
CA ALA A 75 -10.43 0.30 5.90
C ALA A 75 -10.30 1.77 5.52
N LEU A 76 -10.81 2.16 4.35
CA LEU A 76 -10.70 3.52 3.84
C LEU A 76 -12.10 4.14 3.69
N ASP A 77 -12.40 5.16 4.49
CA ASP A 77 -13.56 6.02 4.27
C ASP A 77 -13.28 7.00 3.12
N ARG A 78 -14.24 7.87 2.80
CA ARG A 78 -14.11 8.79 1.67
C ARG A 78 -12.91 9.73 1.79
N ASP A 79 -12.67 10.29 2.98
CA ASP A 79 -11.54 11.20 3.19
C ASP A 79 -10.21 10.47 3.03
N LYS A 80 -10.12 9.24 3.53
CA LYS A 80 -8.92 8.40 3.37
C LYS A 80 -8.71 7.99 1.91
N GLN A 81 -9.78 7.66 1.18
CA GLN A 81 -9.68 7.38 -0.26
C GLN A 81 -9.09 8.56 -1.03
N LEU A 82 -9.60 9.76 -0.78
CA LEU A 82 -9.09 10.99 -1.40
C LEU A 82 -7.62 11.23 -1.05
N ALA A 83 -7.26 11.02 0.21
CA ALA A 83 -5.87 11.17 0.68
C ALA A 83 -4.93 10.17 0.03
N VAL A 84 -5.31 8.89 -0.07
CA VAL A 84 -4.49 7.86 -0.70
C VAL A 84 -4.23 8.21 -2.16
N VAL A 85 -5.25 8.50 -2.93
CA VAL A 85 -5.10 8.80 -4.36
C VAL A 85 -4.23 10.03 -4.56
N SER A 86 -4.44 11.09 -3.79
CA SER A 86 -3.64 12.33 -3.88
C SER A 86 -2.18 12.10 -3.48
N GLN A 87 -1.93 11.52 -2.31
CA GLN A 87 -0.57 11.35 -1.80
C GLN A 87 0.22 10.29 -2.58
N PHE A 88 -0.43 9.23 -3.05
CA PHE A 88 0.23 8.22 -3.88
C PHE A 88 0.63 8.79 -5.24
N THR A 89 -0.23 9.60 -5.84
CA THR A 89 0.09 10.29 -7.09
C THR A 89 1.32 11.20 -6.91
N ASP A 90 1.39 11.94 -5.81
CA ASP A 90 2.53 12.80 -5.49
C ASP A 90 3.82 12.00 -5.32
N LEU A 91 3.78 10.89 -4.58
CA LEU A 91 4.94 10.03 -4.37
C LEU A 91 5.45 9.41 -5.67
N VAL A 92 4.55 8.91 -6.50
CA VAL A 92 4.89 8.33 -7.81
C VAL A 92 5.50 9.39 -8.72
N THR A 93 4.91 10.57 -8.78
CA THR A 93 5.38 11.69 -9.60
C THR A 93 6.80 12.12 -9.19
N LYS A 94 7.02 12.27 -7.88
CA LYS A 94 8.32 12.61 -7.33
C LYS A 94 9.37 11.53 -7.63
N ALA A 95 9.01 10.26 -7.44
CA ALA A 95 9.91 9.13 -7.70
C ALA A 95 10.27 9.01 -9.17
N ALA A 96 9.38 9.37 -10.08
CA ALA A 96 9.64 9.38 -11.52
C ALA A 96 10.48 10.58 -11.96
N GLY A 97 10.56 11.63 -11.14
CA GLY A 97 11.31 12.84 -11.47
C GLY A 97 10.73 13.65 -12.62
N ASP A 98 9.45 13.49 -12.91
CA ASP A 98 8.74 14.13 -14.02
C ASP A 98 7.35 14.58 -13.55
N PRO A 99 7.11 15.90 -13.42
CA PRO A 99 5.82 16.42 -12.94
C PRO A 99 4.62 16.00 -13.79
N SER A 100 4.83 15.72 -15.08
CA SER A 100 3.74 15.31 -15.98
C SER A 100 3.21 13.91 -15.67
N VAL A 101 3.94 13.11 -14.92
CA VAL A 101 3.49 11.76 -14.51
C VAL A 101 2.22 11.82 -13.67
N SER A 102 1.98 12.92 -12.96
CA SER A 102 0.74 13.09 -12.18
C SER A 102 -0.53 12.92 -13.01
N GLU A 103 -0.49 13.32 -14.28
CA GLU A 103 -1.62 13.18 -15.20
C GLU A 103 -1.71 11.80 -15.84
N ARG A 104 -0.68 10.97 -15.67
CA ARG A 104 -0.57 9.63 -16.26
C ARG A 104 -0.50 8.55 -15.19
N THR A 105 -1.07 8.80 -14.01
CA THR A 105 -1.06 7.85 -12.90
C THR A 105 -2.49 7.47 -12.53
N TRP A 106 -2.77 6.17 -12.58
CA TRP A 106 -4.02 5.62 -12.06
C TRP A 106 -3.75 5.05 -10.67
N VAL A 107 -4.54 5.46 -9.69
CA VAL A 107 -4.54 4.86 -8.36
C VAL A 107 -5.90 4.23 -8.14
N LEU A 108 -5.95 2.91 -8.12
CA LEU A 108 -7.19 2.14 -8.08
C LEU A 108 -7.31 1.45 -6.72
N LEU A 109 -8.42 1.69 -6.04
CA LEU A 109 -8.66 1.20 -4.70
C LEU A 109 -9.62 0.01 -4.76
N THR A 110 -9.23 -1.11 -4.15
CA THR A 110 -10.06 -2.31 -4.05
C THR A 110 -10.05 -2.82 -2.62
N GLU A 111 -11.08 -3.60 -2.28
CA GLU A 111 -11.21 -4.20 -0.95
C GLU A 111 -11.29 -5.71 -1.07
N ALA A 112 -10.62 -6.41 -0.16
CA ALA A 112 -10.84 -7.83 0.05
C ALA A 112 -12.14 -8.03 0.83
N VAL A 113 -12.86 -9.10 0.52
CA VAL A 113 -14.04 -9.47 1.31
C VAL A 113 -13.64 -9.78 2.75
N ASP A 114 -14.54 -9.52 3.71
CA ASP A 114 -14.32 -9.91 5.10
C ASP A 114 -14.17 -11.45 5.17
N GLY A 115 -13.10 -11.92 5.79
CA GLY A 115 -12.72 -13.32 5.78
C GLY A 115 -11.75 -13.69 4.65
N GLY A 116 -11.40 -12.76 3.78
CA GLY A 116 -10.49 -12.97 2.64
C GLY A 116 -9.04 -12.56 2.87
N TRP A 117 -8.67 -12.19 4.10
CA TRP A 117 -7.30 -11.74 4.37
C TRP A 117 -6.41 -12.89 4.82
N GLY A 118 -5.71 -13.52 3.88
CA GLY A 118 -4.83 -14.65 4.13
C GLY A 118 -3.50 -14.22 4.74
N LEU A 119 -3.24 -14.65 5.95
CA LEU A 119 -1.98 -14.41 6.66
C LEU A 119 -1.67 -15.61 7.54
N GLY A 120 -0.45 -16.13 7.45
CA GLY A 120 -0.03 -17.27 8.25
C GLY A 120 -0.84 -18.54 7.98
N GLY A 121 -1.39 -18.66 6.78
CA GLY A 121 -2.20 -19.83 6.38
C GLY A 121 -3.66 -19.79 6.82
N HIS A 122 -4.11 -18.66 7.39
CA HIS A 122 -5.49 -18.49 7.85
C HIS A 122 -6.18 -17.36 7.09
N ALA A 123 -7.40 -17.58 6.64
CA ALA A 123 -8.25 -16.57 5.99
C ALA A 123 -8.95 -15.73 7.06
N ASN A 124 -8.30 -14.63 7.43
CA ASN A 124 -8.73 -13.82 8.56
C ASN A 124 -9.93 -12.94 8.23
N THR A 125 -10.85 -12.86 9.18
CA THR A 125 -11.86 -11.79 9.22
C THR A 125 -11.24 -10.51 9.79
N ASN A 126 -11.90 -9.36 9.55
CA ASN A 126 -11.48 -8.11 10.16
C ASN A 126 -11.48 -8.18 11.69
N ALA A 127 -12.46 -8.85 12.28
CA ALA A 127 -12.54 -9.05 13.72
C ALA A 127 -11.34 -9.83 14.26
N GLU A 128 -10.93 -10.88 13.58
CA GLU A 128 -9.74 -11.65 13.96
C GLU A 128 -8.46 -10.82 13.88
N LEU A 129 -8.31 -9.98 12.86
CA LEU A 129 -7.17 -9.09 12.73
C LEU A 129 -7.14 -8.03 13.84
N VAL A 130 -8.28 -7.49 14.23
CA VAL A 130 -8.39 -6.54 15.36
C VAL A 130 -7.98 -7.22 16.67
N GLN A 131 -8.42 -8.45 16.90
CA GLN A 131 -8.05 -9.21 18.10
C GLN A 131 -6.54 -9.50 18.12
N ALA A 132 -5.97 -9.90 17.00
CA ALA A 132 -4.53 -10.14 16.88
C ALA A 132 -3.71 -8.86 17.17
N ALA A 133 -4.17 -7.73 16.67
CA ALA A 133 -3.52 -6.44 16.93
C ALA A 133 -3.58 -6.08 18.42
N ARG A 134 -4.73 -6.24 19.04
CA ARG A 134 -4.89 -6.00 20.49
C ARG A 134 -4.00 -6.91 21.34
N ALA A 135 -3.89 -8.18 20.96
CA ALA A 135 -3.01 -9.13 21.64
C ALA A 135 -1.53 -8.72 21.53
N GLN A 136 -1.10 -8.25 20.35
CA GLN A 136 0.28 -7.80 20.18
C GLN A 136 0.55 -6.51 20.97
N ILE A 137 -0.37 -5.57 21.00
CA ILE A 137 -0.25 -4.35 21.81
C ILE A 137 -0.10 -4.71 23.29
N ALA A 138 -0.91 -5.65 23.79
CA ALA A 138 -0.82 -6.12 25.17
C ALA A 138 0.53 -6.78 25.47
N GLN A 139 1.06 -7.61 24.57
CA GLN A 139 2.39 -8.22 24.70
C GLN A 139 3.51 -7.18 24.76
N LEU A 140 3.45 -6.16 23.88
CA LEU A 140 4.45 -5.09 23.87
C LEU A 140 4.42 -4.28 25.17
N ALA A 141 3.24 -4.01 25.71
CA ALA A 141 3.07 -3.32 26.98
C ALA A 141 3.62 -4.16 28.15
N SER A 142 3.35 -5.48 28.18
CA SER A 142 3.89 -6.41 29.18
C SER A 142 5.41 -6.51 29.10
N GLY A 143 5.99 -6.59 27.88
CA GLY A 143 7.43 -6.63 27.68
C GLY A 143 8.11 -5.36 28.20
N LYS A 144 7.53 -4.19 27.97
CA LYS A 144 8.03 -2.93 28.53
C LYS A 144 7.93 -2.87 30.05
N ALA A 145 6.89 -3.44 30.63
CA ALA A 145 6.72 -3.50 32.09
C ALA A 145 7.74 -4.42 32.76
N THR A 146 8.16 -5.51 32.09
CA THR A 146 9.17 -6.42 32.60
C THR A 146 10.60 -5.93 32.43
N GLU A 147 10.86 -5.01 31.52
CA GLU A 147 12.17 -4.39 31.29
C GLU A 147 12.45 -3.21 32.23
N SER A 148 11.46 -2.74 32.94
CA SER A 148 11.57 -1.64 33.91
C SER A 148 11.72 -2.18 35.30
#